data_381c57f44f180db9495078729769ba8e
#
_entry.id   381c57f44f180db9495078729769ba8e
#
_cell.length_a   1.000
_cell.length_b   1.000
_cell.length_c   1.000
_cell.angle_alpha   90.00
_cell.angle_beta   90.00
_cell.angle_gamma   90.00
#
_symmetry.space_group_name_H-M   'P 1'
#
loop_
_entity.id
_entity.type
_entity.pdbx_description
1 polymer ?
#
loop_
_entity_poly.entity_id
_entity_poly.type
_entity_poly.pdbx_seq_one_letter_code
_entity_poly.pdbx_strand_id
1 'polypeptide(L)'
;MPSGNQEAYDLVSPYLKKIAAKDNNGAPCVSFIGNSGAGHFIKMVHNSIEYGEMQTLAETVHLMKFGLKLSYTEISRTLKSWTNEGLKSYLLEITADILLAKEGKNFLLDQVLDKAGQKGTGSWSLTTALKYNVAYSPLSEAVTARMLSGNKDEREELATFFGHRFGAFGEDKVILIEKIKNAYALTR
;
A
#
# COMPACT_ATOMS: atom_id res chain seq x y z
N MET A 1 -17.38 8.12 1.95
CA MET A 1 -17.19 9.14 3.00
C MET A 1 -18.04 10.35 2.68
N PRO A 2 -19.38 10.29 2.91
CA PRO A 2 -20.28 11.41 2.65
C PRO A 2 -20.05 12.55 3.64
N SER A 3 -20.20 13.78 3.15
CA SER A 3 -20.09 15.02 3.93
C SER A 3 -20.94 16.12 3.29
N GLY A 4 -21.11 17.22 3.97
CA GLY A 4 -21.89 18.37 3.48
C GLY A 4 -23.09 18.67 4.38
N ASN A 5 -24.30 18.75 3.81
CA ASN A 5 -25.50 18.99 4.59
C ASN A 5 -26.03 17.72 5.25
N GLN A 6 -26.28 17.76 6.56
CA GLN A 6 -26.74 16.60 7.34
C GLN A 6 -28.13 16.12 6.89
N GLU A 7 -29.07 17.05 6.66
CA GLU A 7 -30.44 16.71 6.26
C GLU A 7 -30.46 16.02 4.90
N ALA A 8 -29.63 16.49 3.94
CA ALA A 8 -29.46 15.86 2.65
C ALA A 8 -28.85 14.44 2.80
N TYR A 9 -27.87 14.27 3.71
CA TYR A 9 -27.33 12.97 4.00
C TYR A 9 -28.38 12.01 4.56
N ASP A 10 -29.21 12.46 5.47
CA ASP A 10 -30.26 11.63 6.10
C ASP A 10 -31.24 11.09 5.06
N LEU A 11 -31.59 11.90 4.05
CA LEU A 11 -32.44 11.48 2.93
C LEU A 11 -31.80 10.37 2.06
N VAL A 12 -30.50 10.46 1.79
CA VAL A 12 -29.80 9.50 0.91
C VAL A 12 -29.13 8.35 1.64
N SER A 13 -28.97 8.46 2.96
CA SER A 13 -28.29 7.48 3.81
C SER A 13 -28.81 6.04 3.65
N PRO A 14 -30.13 5.77 3.51
CA PRO A 14 -30.61 4.41 3.30
C PRO A 14 -30.08 3.77 2.01
N TYR A 15 -29.90 4.56 0.95
CA TYR A 15 -29.34 4.08 -0.32
C TYR A 15 -27.83 3.87 -0.19
N LEU A 16 -27.11 4.81 0.41
CA LEU A 16 -25.67 4.69 0.63
C LEU A 16 -25.33 3.46 1.48
N LYS A 17 -26.10 3.16 2.53
CA LYS A 17 -25.93 1.97 3.36
C LYS A 17 -26.16 0.66 2.60
N LYS A 18 -27.03 0.65 1.59
CA LYS A 18 -27.28 -0.54 0.76
C LYS A 18 -26.09 -0.87 -0.16
N ILE A 19 -25.43 0.14 -0.74
CA ILE A 19 -24.33 -0.03 -1.69
C ILE A 19 -22.95 -0.03 -1.04
N ALA A 20 -22.84 0.37 0.23
CA ALA A 20 -21.58 0.39 0.95
C ALA A 20 -21.02 -1.02 1.16
N ALA A 21 -19.68 -1.13 1.18
CA ALA A 21 -19.01 -2.32 1.68
C ALA A 21 -19.50 -2.65 3.09
N LYS A 22 -19.43 -3.92 3.45
CA LYS A 22 -19.80 -4.39 4.78
C LYS A 22 -18.56 -4.80 5.56
N ASP A 23 -18.56 -4.53 6.85
CA ASP A 23 -17.56 -5.08 7.77
C ASP A 23 -17.82 -6.58 8.05
N ASN A 24 -16.97 -7.17 8.88
CA ASN A 24 -17.07 -8.59 9.25
C ASN A 24 -18.38 -8.94 10.00
N ASN A 25 -19.08 -7.95 10.55
CA ASN A 25 -20.36 -8.11 11.25
C ASN A 25 -21.56 -7.78 10.35
N GLY A 26 -21.33 -7.47 9.07
CA GLY A 26 -22.36 -7.08 8.12
C GLY A 26 -22.81 -5.62 8.21
N ALA A 27 -22.18 -4.81 9.05
CA ALA A 27 -22.49 -3.39 9.16
C ALA A 27 -21.95 -2.59 7.95
N PRO A 28 -22.71 -1.61 7.43
CA PRO A 28 -22.26 -0.85 6.27
C PRO A 28 -21.14 0.14 6.64
N CYS A 29 -20.02 0.08 5.90
CA CYS A 29 -18.88 0.96 6.05
C CYS A 29 -19.15 2.37 5.47
N VAL A 30 -20.18 3.04 5.97
CA VAL A 30 -20.54 4.39 5.58
C VAL A 30 -21.12 5.17 6.76
N SER A 31 -20.63 6.39 6.97
CA SER A 31 -21.14 7.32 7.97
C SER A 31 -20.98 8.75 7.49
N PHE A 32 -21.76 9.67 8.05
CA PHE A 32 -21.57 11.11 7.82
C PHE A 32 -20.26 11.57 8.47
N ILE A 33 -19.40 12.22 7.68
CA ILE A 33 -18.06 12.62 8.14
C ILE A 33 -18.05 14.05 8.71
N GLY A 34 -19.01 14.88 8.30
CA GLY A 34 -19.09 16.27 8.74
C GLY A 34 -19.49 17.23 7.63
N ASN A 35 -19.43 18.51 7.92
CA ASN A 35 -19.87 19.56 7.02
C ASN A 35 -18.92 19.79 5.85
N SER A 36 -19.43 20.45 4.81
CA SER A 36 -18.64 20.92 3.66
C SER A 36 -17.83 19.80 3.00
N GLY A 37 -16.54 20.01 2.75
CA GLY A 37 -15.62 19.06 2.11
C GLY A 37 -14.95 18.05 3.03
N ALA A 38 -15.42 17.87 4.28
CA ALA A 38 -14.77 17.00 5.27
C ALA A 38 -14.57 15.56 4.76
N GLY A 39 -15.54 14.99 4.05
CA GLY A 39 -15.44 13.65 3.47
C GLY A 39 -14.35 13.54 2.41
N HIS A 40 -14.16 14.56 1.59
CA HIS A 40 -13.06 14.61 0.62
C HIS A 40 -11.70 14.69 1.31
N PHE A 41 -11.59 15.49 2.36
CA PHE A 41 -10.38 15.61 3.15
C PHE A 41 -10.01 14.27 3.80
N ILE A 42 -10.94 13.61 4.47
CA ILE A 42 -10.71 12.30 5.09
C ILE A 42 -10.36 11.24 4.03
N LYS A 43 -11.02 11.25 2.85
CA LYS A 43 -10.67 10.32 1.76
C LYS A 43 -9.26 10.57 1.21
N MET A 44 -8.83 11.80 1.15
CA MET A 44 -7.46 12.16 0.77
C MET A 44 -6.44 11.58 1.76
N VAL A 45 -6.67 11.75 3.07
CA VAL A 45 -5.80 11.19 4.13
C VAL A 45 -5.80 9.66 4.07
N HIS A 46 -6.97 9.04 3.94
CA HIS A 46 -7.11 7.60 3.77
C HIS A 46 -6.27 7.07 2.59
N ASN A 47 -6.37 7.70 1.42
CA ASN A 47 -5.58 7.29 0.26
C ASN A 47 -4.07 7.40 0.51
N SER A 48 -3.65 8.40 1.26
CA SER A 48 -2.25 8.58 1.61
C SER A 48 -1.73 7.48 2.53
N ILE A 49 -2.54 7.06 3.50
CA ILE A 49 -2.23 5.91 4.37
C ILE A 49 -2.09 4.64 3.52
N GLU A 50 -3.00 4.40 2.58
CA GLU A 50 -2.89 3.28 1.63
C GLU A 50 -1.59 3.33 0.80
N TYR A 51 -1.13 4.53 0.40
CA TYR A 51 0.16 4.69 -0.29
C TYR A 51 1.32 4.22 0.60
N GLY A 52 1.32 4.56 1.88
CA GLY A 52 2.31 4.10 2.85
C GLY A 52 2.31 2.58 3.00
N GLU A 53 1.13 1.97 3.18
CA GLU A 53 1.00 0.52 3.29
C GLU A 53 1.46 -0.20 2.01
N MET A 54 1.08 0.30 0.83
CA MET A 54 1.54 -0.27 -0.44
C MET A 54 3.05 -0.16 -0.62
N GLN A 55 3.66 0.96 -0.23
CA GLN A 55 5.11 1.13 -0.30
C GLN A 55 5.82 0.14 0.65
N THR A 56 5.35 0.03 1.88
CA THR A 56 5.89 -0.93 2.86
C THR A 56 5.78 -2.38 2.37
N LEU A 57 4.66 -2.75 1.75
CA LEU A 57 4.49 -4.07 1.13
C LEU A 57 5.45 -4.28 -0.04
N ALA A 58 5.63 -3.28 -0.91
CA ALA A 58 6.57 -3.36 -2.02
C ALA A 58 8.01 -3.57 -1.53
N GLU A 59 8.44 -2.83 -0.53
CA GLU A 59 9.76 -2.98 0.09
C GLU A 59 9.91 -4.35 0.78
N THR A 60 8.89 -4.81 1.49
CA THR A 60 8.84 -6.13 2.11
C THR A 60 9.05 -7.24 1.07
N VAL A 61 8.30 -7.21 -0.03
CA VAL A 61 8.44 -8.17 -1.14
C VAL A 61 9.82 -8.05 -1.78
N HIS A 62 10.33 -6.83 -1.97
CA HIS A 62 11.66 -6.59 -2.55
C HIS A 62 12.78 -7.20 -1.67
N LEU A 63 12.76 -6.96 -0.37
CA LEU A 63 13.71 -7.53 0.58
C LEU A 63 13.67 -9.07 0.57
N MET A 64 12.48 -9.67 0.57
CA MET A 64 12.32 -11.11 0.51
C MET A 64 12.81 -11.69 -0.84
N LYS A 65 12.45 -11.05 -1.96
CA LYS A 65 12.79 -11.53 -3.30
C LYS A 65 14.29 -11.42 -3.57
N PHE A 66 14.85 -10.24 -3.34
CA PHE A 66 16.24 -9.93 -3.75
C PHE A 66 17.25 -10.10 -2.61
N GLY A 67 16.89 -9.86 -1.37
CA GLY A 67 17.75 -10.04 -0.21
C GLY A 67 17.79 -11.49 0.28
N LEU A 68 16.63 -12.11 0.46
CA LEU A 68 16.53 -13.49 0.94
C LEU A 68 16.50 -14.53 -0.19
N LYS A 69 16.40 -14.12 -1.46
CA LYS A 69 16.27 -15.00 -2.63
C LYS A 69 15.10 -15.97 -2.51
N LEU A 70 13.96 -15.50 -2.00
CA LEU A 70 12.75 -16.30 -1.94
C LEU A 70 12.00 -16.24 -3.28
N SER A 71 11.36 -17.36 -3.62
CA SER A 71 10.40 -17.41 -4.73
C SER A 71 9.10 -16.67 -4.39
N TYR A 72 8.33 -16.26 -5.38
CA TYR A 72 7.01 -15.67 -5.16
C TYR A 72 6.07 -16.57 -4.36
N THR A 73 6.17 -17.88 -4.55
CA THR A 73 5.38 -18.86 -3.79
C THR A 73 5.75 -18.86 -2.29
N GLU A 74 7.03 -18.78 -1.98
CA GLU A 74 7.51 -18.70 -0.58
C GLU A 74 7.09 -17.37 0.05
N ILE A 75 7.26 -16.26 -0.67
CA ILE A 75 6.84 -14.92 -0.19
C ILE A 75 5.32 -14.90 0.06
N SER A 76 4.52 -15.37 -0.88
CA SER A 76 3.06 -15.45 -0.72
C SER A 76 2.66 -16.27 0.52
N ARG A 77 3.30 -17.42 0.73
CA ARG A 77 3.05 -18.26 1.92
C ARG A 77 3.39 -17.53 3.21
N THR A 78 4.51 -16.83 3.23
CA THR A 78 4.95 -16.01 4.39
C THR A 78 3.96 -14.89 4.68
N LEU A 79 3.52 -14.13 3.67
CA LEU A 79 2.52 -13.07 3.86
C LEU A 79 1.17 -13.63 4.35
N LYS A 80 0.75 -14.79 3.85
CA LYS A 80 -0.47 -15.48 4.32
C LYS A 80 -0.35 -15.95 5.78
N SER A 81 0.84 -16.37 6.24
CA SER A 81 1.00 -16.69 7.67
C SER A 81 0.83 -15.45 8.56
N TRP A 82 1.31 -14.30 8.12
CA TRP A 82 1.18 -13.05 8.87
C TRP A 82 -0.27 -12.59 9.04
N THR A 83 -1.17 -12.92 8.11
CA THR A 83 -2.60 -12.64 8.29
C THR A 83 -3.19 -13.38 9.48
N ASN A 84 -2.71 -14.59 9.75
CA ASN A 84 -3.15 -15.40 10.89
C ASN A 84 -2.51 -14.96 12.21
N GLU A 85 -1.42 -14.19 12.14
CA GLU A 85 -0.68 -13.64 13.28
C GLU A 85 -1.10 -12.21 13.67
N GLY A 86 -2.26 -11.76 13.19
CA GLY A 86 -2.83 -10.46 13.54
C GLY A 86 -2.48 -9.31 12.61
N LEU A 87 -1.70 -9.55 11.54
CA LEU A 87 -1.35 -8.53 10.55
C LEU A 87 -2.32 -8.51 9.35
N LYS A 88 -3.54 -9.00 9.54
CA LYS A 88 -4.55 -9.06 8.49
C LYS A 88 -4.90 -7.67 7.96
N SER A 89 -4.74 -7.46 6.65
CA SER A 89 -5.30 -6.33 5.90
C SER A 89 -5.69 -6.77 4.50
N TYR A 90 -6.59 -6.02 3.88
CA TYR A 90 -6.95 -6.24 2.49
C TYR A 90 -5.74 -6.18 1.55
N LEU A 91 -4.86 -5.19 1.74
CA LEU A 91 -3.66 -5.03 0.91
C LEU A 91 -2.65 -6.16 1.10
N LEU A 92 -2.46 -6.66 2.32
CA LEU A 92 -1.59 -7.81 2.58
C LEU A 92 -2.14 -9.08 1.90
N GLU A 93 -3.45 -9.34 2.02
CA GLU A 93 -4.10 -10.51 1.43
C GLU A 93 -4.00 -10.50 -0.09
N ILE A 94 -4.37 -9.38 -0.75
CA ILE A 94 -4.27 -9.30 -2.22
C ILE A 94 -2.82 -9.31 -2.71
N THR A 95 -1.86 -8.78 -1.97
CA THR A 95 -0.45 -8.86 -2.32
C THR A 95 0.00 -10.31 -2.36
N ALA A 96 -0.37 -11.11 -1.36
CA ALA A 96 -0.06 -12.54 -1.33
C ALA A 96 -0.67 -13.29 -2.54
N ASP A 97 -1.86 -12.90 -3.00
CA ASP A 97 -2.51 -13.53 -4.15
C ASP A 97 -1.92 -13.05 -5.48
N ILE A 98 -1.58 -11.75 -5.62
CA ILE A 98 -0.91 -11.19 -6.79
C ILE A 98 0.42 -11.90 -7.07
N LEU A 99 1.19 -12.23 -6.04
CA LEU A 99 2.46 -12.96 -6.17
C LEU A 99 2.29 -14.36 -6.78
N LEU A 100 1.11 -14.94 -6.75
CA LEU A 100 0.81 -16.25 -7.35
C LEU A 100 0.15 -16.16 -8.72
N ALA A 101 -0.30 -14.96 -9.13
CA ALA A 101 -0.98 -14.77 -10.40
C ALA A 101 -0.04 -15.08 -11.57
N LYS A 102 -0.53 -15.86 -12.54
CA LYS A 102 0.23 -16.29 -13.72
C LYS A 102 -0.57 -16.12 -15.01
N GLU A 103 0.17 -15.86 -16.06
CA GLU A 103 -0.30 -16.03 -17.44
C GLU A 103 0.53 -17.14 -18.10
N GLY A 104 -0.11 -18.27 -18.36
CA GLY A 104 0.58 -19.49 -18.79
C GLY A 104 1.59 -19.99 -17.72
N LYS A 105 2.87 -20.01 -18.08
CA LYS A 105 3.95 -20.44 -17.16
C LYS A 105 4.62 -19.27 -16.41
N ASN A 106 4.37 -18.03 -16.81
CA ASN A 106 5.05 -16.85 -16.30
C ASN A 106 4.25 -16.19 -15.17
N PHE A 107 4.94 -15.68 -14.15
CA PHE A 107 4.29 -14.85 -13.14
C PHE A 107 3.87 -13.52 -13.76
N LEU A 108 2.64 -13.13 -13.52
CA LEU A 108 2.09 -11.89 -14.07
C LEU A 108 2.83 -10.66 -13.55
N LEU A 109 3.29 -10.70 -12.31
CA LEU A 109 4.05 -9.62 -11.69
C LEU A 109 5.34 -9.29 -12.45
N ASP A 110 6.02 -10.28 -13.04
CA ASP A 110 7.24 -10.06 -13.83
C ASP A 110 6.96 -9.38 -15.19
N GLN A 111 5.68 -9.30 -15.59
CA GLN A 111 5.25 -8.69 -16.86
C GLN A 111 4.63 -7.30 -16.66
N VAL A 112 4.35 -6.92 -15.42
CA VAL A 112 3.77 -5.60 -15.08
C VAL A 112 4.85 -4.54 -15.15
N LEU A 113 4.51 -3.39 -15.75
CA LEU A 113 5.39 -2.23 -15.79
C LEU A 113 5.72 -1.75 -14.37
N ASP A 114 7.00 -1.59 -14.08
CA ASP A 114 7.53 -1.15 -12.78
C ASP A 114 7.37 0.37 -12.56
N LYS A 115 6.15 0.87 -12.76
CA LYS A 115 5.79 2.27 -12.65
C LYS A 115 4.47 2.43 -11.91
N ALA A 116 4.47 3.20 -10.83
CA ALA A 116 3.27 3.51 -10.06
C ALA A 116 2.83 4.96 -10.28
N GLY A 117 1.66 5.15 -10.87
CA GLY A 117 1.08 6.48 -11.08
C GLY A 117 0.43 7.05 -9.81
N GLN A 118 0.18 8.36 -9.83
CA GLN A 118 -0.64 9.04 -8.82
C GLN A 118 -1.60 10.04 -9.50
N LYS A 119 -2.73 10.29 -8.83
CA LYS A 119 -3.76 11.26 -9.30
C LYS A 119 -3.80 12.53 -8.45
N GLY A 120 -2.72 12.85 -7.71
CA GLY A 120 -2.54 14.09 -6.94
C GLY A 120 -2.98 14.03 -5.47
N THR A 121 -3.71 13.03 -5.01
CA THR A 121 -4.15 12.94 -3.61
C THR A 121 -2.99 12.78 -2.62
N GLY A 122 -1.93 12.05 -2.98
CA GLY A 122 -0.72 11.91 -2.17
C GLY A 122 0.00 13.25 -1.99
N SER A 123 0.22 13.98 -3.07
CA SER A 123 0.86 15.31 -3.04
C SER A 123 0.03 16.32 -2.25
N TRP A 124 -1.28 16.31 -2.41
CA TRP A 124 -2.18 17.17 -1.65
C TRP A 124 -2.14 16.87 -0.14
N SER A 125 -2.13 15.60 0.23
CA SER A 125 -2.01 15.15 1.60
C SER A 125 -0.68 15.62 2.23
N LEU A 126 0.45 15.46 1.52
CA LEU A 126 1.75 15.93 1.95
C LEU A 126 1.79 17.44 2.19
N THR A 127 1.29 18.22 1.23
CA THR A 127 1.21 19.68 1.37
C THR A 127 0.36 20.09 2.57
N THR A 128 -0.73 19.37 2.83
CA THR A 128 -1.61 19.62 3.97
C THR A 128 -0.92 19.28 5.29
N ALA A 129 -0.20 18.17 5.36
CA ALA A 129 0.56 17.80 6.56
C ALA A 129 1.61 18.85 6.91
N LEU A 130 2.36 19.34 5.92
CA LEU A 130 3.33 20.43 6.11
C LEU A 130 2.65 21.71 6.60
N LYS A 131 1.50 22.07 6.05
CA LYS A 131 0.74 23.25 6.46
C LYS A 131 0.30 23.19 7.92
N TYR A 132 -0.01 22.00 8.43
CA TYR A 132 -0.47 21.79 9.81
C TYR A 132 0.63 21.31 10.76
N ASN A 133 1.90 21.28 10.34
CA ASN A 133 3.04 20.79 11.12
C ASN A 133 2.84 19.35 11.64
N VAL A 134 2.25 18.48 10.82
CA VAL A 134 2.08 17.08 11.13
C VAL A 134 3.25 16.27 10.56
N ALA A 135 3.87 15.44 11.38
CA ALA A 135 4.90 14.50 10.94
C ALA A 135 4.31 13.52 9.91
N TYR A 136 4.98 13.37 8.76
CA TYR A 136 4.40 12.68 7.60
C TYR A 136 5.43 11.82 6.85
N SER A 137 6.54 11.47 7.49
CA SER A 137 7.70 10.85 6.82
C SER A 137 7.37 9.58 6.02
N PRO A 138 6.75 8.52 6.55
CA PRO A 138 6.52 7.31 5.76
C PRO A 138 5.62 7.54 4.54
N LEU A 139 4.66 8.45 4.67
CA LEU A 139 3.72 8.76 3.60
C LEU A 139 4.34 9.67 2.54
N SER A 140 5.24 10.60 2.92
CA SER A 140 6.00 11.41 1.97
C SER A 140 6.95 10.55 1.15
N GLU A 141 7.61 9.59 1.77
CA GLU A 141 8.48 8.64 1.06
C GLU A 141 7.70 7.78 0.06
N ALA A 142 6.50 7.32 0.42
CA ALA A 142 5.64 6.59 -0.50
C ALA A 142 5.25 7.43 -1.74
N VAL A 143 4.99 8.72 -1.58
CA VAL A 143 4.74 9.65 -2.69
C VAL A 143 6.00 9.84 -3.54
N THR A 144 7.15 10.04 -2.90
CA THR A 144 8.46 10.19 -3.56
C THR A 144 8.82 8.95 -4.36
N ALA A 145 8.66 7.75 -3.80
CA ALA A 145 8.90 6.48 -4.48
C ALA A 145 8.06 6.34 -5.77
N ARG A 146 6.79 6.78 -5.74
CA ARG A 146 5.95 6.81 -6.95
C ARG A 146 6.46 7.78 -8.01
N MET A 147 6.90 8.97 -7.60
CA MET A 147 7.50 9.95 -8.52
C MET A 147 8.77 9.38 -9.17
N LEU A 148 9.66 8.78 -8.37
CA LEU A 148 10.87 8.13 -8.86
C LEU A 148 10.56 6.95 -9.79
N SER A 149 9.54 6.15 -9.49
CA SER A 149 9.11 5.05 -10.36
C SER A 149 8.67 5.54 -11.73
N GLY A 150 8.16 6.77 -11.81
CA GLY A 150 7.74 7.43 -13.06
C GLY A 150 8.88 7.70 -14.02
N ASN A 151 10.09 7.90 -13.52
CA ASN A 151 11.28 8.25 -14.30
C ASN A 151 12.01 6.97 -14.81
N LYS A 152 11.30 6.12 -15.55
CA LYS A 152 11.81 4.81 -15.93
C LYS A 152 13.07 4.87 -16.77
N ASP A 153 13.12 5.73 -17.78
CA ASP A 153 14.25 5.84 -18.68
C ASP A 153 15.53 6.27 -17.92
N GLU A 154 15.42 7.25 -17.02
CA GLU A 154 16.52 7.68 -16.15
C GLU A 154 16.98 6.56 -15.20
N ARG A 155 16.03 5.80 -14.61
CA ARG A 155 16.36 4.66 -13.76
C ARG A 155 17.09 3.55 -14.51
N GLU A 156 16.71 3.28 -15.74
CA GLU A 156 17.35 2.28 -16.60
C GLU A 156 18.76 2.74 -17.00
N GLU A 157 18.94 4.02 -17.37
CA GLU A 157 20.26 4.60 -17.65
C GLU A 157 21.18 4.50 -16.43
N LEU A 158 20.71 4.95 -15.25
CA LEU A 158 21.48 4.86 -14.00
C LEU A 158 21.80 3.42 -13.60
N ALA A 159 20.90 2.48 -13.85
CA ALA A 159 21.13 1.06 -13.57
C ALA A 159 22.25 0.47 -14.45
N THR A 160 22.38 0.92 -15.70
CA THR A 160 23.51 0.50 -16.56
C THR A 160 24.84 1.06 -16.08
N PHE A 161 24.84 2.29 -15.53
CA PHE A 161 26.06 2.95 -15.05
C PHE A 161 26.51 2.43 -13.68
N PHE A 162 25.59 2.30 -12.72
CA PHE A 162 25.91 1.89 -11.33
C PHE A 162 25.83 0.39 -11.10
N GLY A 163 25.17 -0.34 -11.96
CA GLY A 163 24.88 -1.78 -11.80
C GLY A 163 23.89 -2.06 -10.66
N HIS A 164 23.52 -3.33 -10.52
CA HIS A 164 22.69 -3.79 -9.42
C HIS A 164 23.56 -4.13 -8.21
N ARG A 165 23.46 -3.34 -7.14
CA ARG A 165 24.25 -3.52 -5.91
C ARG A 165 23.53 -4.31 -4.82
N PHE A 166 22.32 -4.82 -5.07
CA PHE A 166 21.57 -5.55 -4.07
C PHE A 166 22.08 -6.98 -3.94
N GLY A 167 22.89 -7.22 -2.90
CA GLY A 167 23.42 -8.56 -2.56
C GLY A 167 22.43 -9.39 -1.74
N ALA A 168 22.60 -10.71 -1.73
CA ALA A 168 21.90 -11.57 -0.79
C ALA A 168 22.38 -11.33 0.64
N PHE A 169 21.45 -11.39 1.60
CA PHE A 169 21.81 -11.32 3.01
C PHE A 169 22.52 -12.62 3.45
N GLY A 170 23.55 -12.47 4.29
CA GLY A 170 24.32 -13.61 4.83
C GLY A 170 23.75 -14.22 6.11
N GLU A 171 22.66 -13.68 6.65
CA GLU A 171 22.04 -14.15 7.89
C GLU A 171 21.02 -15.27 7.64
N ASP A 172 20.62 -15.95 8.72
CA ASP A 172 19.56 -16.96 8.68
C ASP A 172 18.23 -16.36 8.19
N LYS A 173 17.64 -17.03 7.18
CA LYS A 173 16.40 -16.55 6.54
C LYS A 173 15.23 -16.45 7.50
N VAL A 174 15.12 -17.38 8.46
CA VAL A 174 14.01 -17.39 9.43
C VAL A 174 14.09 -16.17 10.33
N ILE A 175 15.28 -15.85 10.81
CA ILE A 175 15.51 -14.66 11.64
C ILE A 175 15.20 -13.38 10.85
N LEU A 176 15.65 -13.33 9.60
CA LEU A 176 15.41 -12.14 8.76
C LEU A 176 13.93 -11.96 8.38
N ILE A 177 13.21 -13.05 8.11
CA ILE A 177 11.75 -12.99 7.87
C ILE A 177 11.04 -12.42 9.10
N GLU A 178 11.43 -12.82 10.30
CA GLU A 178 10.82 -12.30 11.54
C GLU A 178 11.17 -10.81 11.75
N LYS A 179 12.42 -10.41 11.48
CA LYS A 179 12.81 -8.98 11.50
C LYS A 179 12.00 -8.15 10.50
N ILE A 180 11.80 -8.65 9.28
CA ILE A 180 11.00 -7.98 8.24
C ILE A 180 9.52 -7.90 8.66
N LYS A 181 8.97 -8.96 9.26
CA LYS A 181 7.60 -8.95 9.81
C LYS A 181 7.43 -7.87 10.87
N ASN A 182 8.38 -7.79 11.81
CA ASN A 182 8.33 -6.79 12.88
C ASN A 182 8.45 -5.36 12.32
N ALA A 183 9.31 -5.13 11.32
CA ALA A 183 9.41 -3.85 10.64
C ALA A 183 8.09 -3.49 9.93
N TYR A 184 7.51 -4.43 9.18
CA TYR A 184 6.19 -4.25 8.55
C TYR A 184 5.10 -3.92 9.58
N ALA A 185 5.07 -4.62 10.72
CA ALA A 185 4.09 -4.39 11.78
C ALA A 185 4.20 -3.00 12.42
N LEU A 186 5.43 -2.46 12.52
CA LEU A 186 5.68 -1.14 13.10
C LEU A 186 5.35 0.02 12.16
N THR A 187 5.36 -0.22 10.85
CA THR A 187 5.09 0.83 9.84
C THR A 187 3.62 0.88 9.44
N ARG A 188 2.82 -0.08 9.84
CA ARG A 188 1.40 -0.19 9.59
C ARG A 188 0.59 0.47 10.73
#